data_b86bc60c7b54fa34cd4f1ce8ce7f6638
#
_entry.id   b86bc60c7b54fa34cd4f1ce8ce7f6638
#
_cell.length_a   1.000
_cell.length_b   1.000
_cell.length_c   1.000
_cell.angle_alpha   90.00
_cell.angle_beta   90.00
_cell.angle_gamma   90.00
#
_symmetry.space_group_name_H-M   'P 1'
#
loop_
_entity.id
_entity.type
_entity.pdbx_description
1 polymer ?
#
loop_
_entity_poly.entity_id
_entity_poly.type
_entity_poly.pdbx_seq_one_letter_code
_entity_poly.pdbx_strand_id
1 'polypeptide(L)'
;EAQILLGHKLIDNGVHIVLGHHPHVIQPIEKYKNGIIAYSLGNFIFDGINSRNFNNSMILLLDIDLENKYFDYTVTSLQINRDYTLEIDKNTSRVMQIVNKPIAVIPNSVYYQDVLRLRNKYRVSVIMHVASNFFKYTDKLMIIRWIIRRFILVMKNRNNERNNPSDVYLWKSGSL
;
A
#
# COMPACT_ATOMS: atom_id res chain seq x y z
N GLU A 1 3.05 10.91 -4.90
CA GLU A 1 3.77 12.20 -4.81
C GLU A 1 4.22 12.50 -3.37
N ALA A 2 3.31 12.59 -2.39
CA ALA A 2 3.68 12.92 -1.01
C ALA A 2 4.72 11.96 -0.40
N GLN A 3 4.62 10.67 -0.68
CA GLN A 3 5.55 9.64 -0.21
C GLN A 3 6.96 9.85 -0.80
N ILE A 4 7.05 10.17 -2.08
CA ILE A 4 8.33 10.46 -2.77
C ILE A 4 8.96 11.71 -2.17
N LEU A 5 8.20 12.80 -2.07
CA LEU A 5 8.66 14.05 -1.49
C LEU A 5 9.15 13.88 -0.04
N LEU A 6 8.42 13.07 0.76
CA LEU A 6 8.84 12.77 2.12
C LEU A 6 10.16 11.98 2.15
N GLY A 7 10.27 10.93 1.31
CA GLY A 7 11.49 10.13 1.21
C GLY A 7 12.70 11.00 0.83
N HIS A 8 12.57 11.81 -0.21
CA HIS A 8 13.63 12.74 -0.63
C HIS A 8 14.00 13.73 0.49
N LYS A 9 12.99 14.32 1.14
CA LYS A 9 13.23 15.26 2.25
C LYS A 9 13.97 14.60 3.43
N LEU A 10 13.68 13.35 3.74
CA LEU A 10 14.40 12.63 4.79
C LEU A 10 15.87 12.44 4.43
N ILE A 11 16.16 11.98 3.20
CA ILE A 11 17.54 11.84 2.73
C ILE A 11 18.26 13.19 2.71
N ASP A 12 17.60 14.25 2.24
CA ASP A 12 18.15 15.61 2.21
C ASP A 12 18.49 16.15 3.61
N ASN A 13 17.84 15.63 4.65
CA ASN A 13 18.12 15.98 6.04
C ASN A 13 19.03 14.97 6.76
N GLY A 14 19.78 14.14 6.00
CA GLY A 14 20.83 13.30 6.55
C GLY A 14 20.41 11.87 6.93
N VAL A 15 19.19 11.47 6.62
CA VAL A 15 18.79 10.05 6.70
C VAL A 15 19.43 9.32 5.53
N HIS A 16 20.03 8.15 5.77
CA HIS A 16 20.66 7.36 4.71
C HIS A 16 19.76 6.27 4.16
N ILE A 17 18.86 5.74 5.00
CA ILE A 17 17.99 4.62 4.62
C ILE A 17 16.57 4.91 5.09
N VAL A 18 15.61 4.83 4.17
CA VAL A 18 14.18 4.95 4.43
C VAL A 18 13.49 3.65 4.06
N LEU A 19 12.85 3.00 5.03
CA LEU A 19 12.08 1.78 4.83
C LEU A 19 10.60 2.04 5.06
N GLY A 20 9.82 1.98 4.00
CA GLY A 20 8.39 2.21 4.01
C GLY A 20 7.58 0.92 4.09
N HIS A 21 6.38 1.05 4.65
CA HIS A 21 5.37 -0.01 4.73
C HIS A 21 3.97 0.58 4.51
N HIS A 22 2.93 -0.16 4.79
CA HIS A 22 1.51 0.19 4.79
C HIS A 22 0.74 -0.14 3.49
N PRO A 23 1.22 0.08 2.26
CA PRO A 23 0.42 -0.27 1.08
C PRO A 23 0.13 -1.77 0.94
N HIS A 24 0.78 -2.63 1.73
CA HIS A 24 0.64 -4.09 1.70
C HIS A 24 1.03 -4.74 0.36
N VAL A 25 1.73 -4.00 -0.48
CA VAL A 25 2.30 -4.44 -1.77
C VAL A 25 3.72 -3.92 -1.87
N ILE A 26 4.57 -4.66 -2.60
CA ILE A 26 5.91 -4.19 -2.93
C ILE A 26 5.80 -2.93 -3.78
N GLN A 27 6.60 -1.93 -3.44
CA GLN A 27 6.78 -0.71 -4.21
C GLN A 27 8.25 -0.57 -4.62
N PRO A 28 8.59 0.35 -5.56
CA PRO A 28 9.96 0.54 -6.01
C PRO A 28 10.93 0.87 -4.90
N ILE A 29 12.21 0.56 -5.16
CA ILE A 29 13.34 1.01 -4.35
C ILE A 29 14.11 2.05 -5.17
N GLU A 30 14.39 3.18 -4.57
CA GLU A 30 15.10 4.29 -5.18
C GLU A 30 16.44 4.51 -4.50
N LYS A 31 17.51 4.63 -5.31
CA LYS A 31 18.75 5.25 -4.87
C LYS A 31 18.65 6.75 -5.15
N TYR A 32 18.55 7.53 -4.09
CA TYR A 32 18.44 8.99 -4.17
C TYR A 32 19.62 9.64 -3.45
N LYS A 33 20.44 10.39 -4.19
CA LYS A 33 21.70 10.94 -3.68
C LYS A 33 22.56 9.85 -3.01
N ASN A 34 22.87 10.01 -1.74
CA ASN A 34 23.68 9.06 -0.97
C ASN A 34 22.83 8.11 -0.11
N GLY A 35 21.55 7.91 -0.45
CA GLY A 35 20.66 7.09 0.35
C GLY A 35 19.79 6.13 -0.45
N ILE A 36 19.13 5.25 0.28
CA ILE A 36 18.20 4.25 -0.25
C ILE A 36 16.81 4.50 0.31
N ILE A 37 15.80 4.51 -0.56
CA ILE A 37 14.40 4.64 -0.21
C ILE A 37 13.66 3.41 -0.73
N ALA A 38 13.25 2.50 0.15
CA ALA A 38 12.33 1.43 -0.16
C ALA A 38 10.91 1.90 0.20
N TYR A 39 10.09 2.22 -0.80
CA TYR A 39 8.77 2.83 -0.57
C TYR A 39 7.78 1.88 0.09
N SER A 40 7.86 0.57 -0.17
CA SER A 40 7.15 -0.46 0.59
C SER A 40 7.75 -1.83 0.35
N LEU A 41 8.04 -2.55 1.42
CA LEU A 41 8.54 -3.92 1.36
C LEU A 41 7.43 -4.96 1.12
N GLY A 42 6.16 -4.55 1.11
CA GLY A 42 5.02 -5.46 1.00
C GLY A 42 4.66 -6.13 2.34
N ASN A 43 3.92 -7.23 2.24
CA ASN A 43 3.60 -8.07 3.40
C ASN A 43 4.74 -9.06 3.67
N PHE A 44 4.91 -9.47 4.91
CA PHE A 44 5.77 -10.60 5.26
C PHE A 44 4.92 -11.78 5.73
N ILE A 45 4.32 -11.69 6.91
CA ILE A 45 3.27 -12.60 7.37
C ILE A 45 2.04 -11.74 7.61
N PHE A 46 0.98 -11.96 6.87
CA PHE A 46 -0.21 -11.14 6.97
C PHE A 46 -1.46 -11.97 6.69
N ASP A 47 -2.39 -11.95 7.63
CA ASP A 47 -3.68 -12.62 7.59
C ASP A 47 -4.73 -11.77 6.84
N GLY A 48 -5.63 -12.44 6.14
CA GLY A 48 -6.87 -11.82 5.64
C GLY A 48 -6.86 -11.27 4.22
N ILE A 49 -5.83 -11.53 3.42
CA ILE A 49 -5.79 -11.02 2.05
C ILE A 49 -5.90 -12.14 1.01
N ASN A 50 -7.08 -12.29 0.43
CA ASN A 50 -7.39 -13.23 -0.66
C ASN A 50 -7.10 -12.66 -2.06
N SER A 51 -6.15 -11.76 -2.22
CA SER A 51 -5.84 -11.14 -3.51
C SER A 51 -4.47 -11.59 -4.02
N ARG A 52 -4.41 -12.03 -5.28
CA ARG A 52 -3.17 -12.47 -5.95
C ARG A 52 -2.04 -11.43 -5.92
N ASN A 53 -2.35 -10.16 -5.69
CA ASN A 53 -1.36 -9.07 -5.67
C ASN A 53 -0.65 -8.94 -4.33
N PHE A 54 -1.16 -9.57 -3.27
CA PHE A 54 -0.62 -9.49 -1.91
C PHE A 54 0.23 -10.70 -1.51
N ASN A 55 0.38 -11.68 -2.41
CA ASN A 55 1.14 -12.89 -2.15
C ASN A 55 2.62 -12.75 -2.43
N ASN A 56 3.06 -11.62 -2.99
CA ASN A 56 4.47 -11.35 -3.21
C ASN A 56 5.03 -10.55 -2.04
N SER A 57 6.19 -10.97 -1.58
CA SER A 57 6.95 -10.32 -0.53
C SER A 57 8.41 -10.24 -0.92
N MET A 58 9.21 -9.54 -0.14
CA MET A 58 10.65 -9.51 -0.33
C MET A 58 11.39 -9.36 1.00
N ILE A 59 12.60 -9.89 1.03
CA ILE A 59 13.63 -9.55 2.02
C ILE A 59 14.56 -8.55 1.35
N LEU A 60 14.81 -7.45 2.01
CA LEU A 60 15.80 -6.47 1.63
C LEU A 60 17.02 -6.64 2.53
N LEU A 61 18.13 -7.09 1.97
CA LEU A 61 19.42 -7.14 2.62
C LEU A 61 20.19 -5.87 2.28
N LEU A 62 20.60 -5.14 3.29
CA LEU A 62 21.35 -3.89 3.15
C LEU A 62 22.83 -4.13 3.39
N ASP A 63 23.67 -3.65 2.49
CA ASP A 63 25.12 -3.58 2.63
C ASP A 63 25.50 -2.13 2.99
N ILE A 64 26.05 -1.96 4.19
CA ILE A 64 26.29 -0.64 4.78
C ILE A 64 27.74 -0.47 5.15
N ASP A 65 28.43 0.41 4.46
CA ASP A 65 29.78 0.88 4.79
C ASP A 65 29.70 2.31 5.31
N LEU A 66 29.78 2.48 6.61
CA LEU A 66 29.70 3.78 7.26
C LEU A 66 30.95 4.64 7.06
N GLU A 67 32.12 4.03 6.88
CA GLU A 67 33.37 4.76 6.69
C GLU A 67 33.40 5.43 5.33
N ASN A 68 33.04 4.69 4.29
CA ASN A 68 32.99 5.18 2.90
C ASN A 68 31.64 5.78 2.53
N LYS A 69 30.65 5.79 3.44
CA LYS A 69 29.28 6.23 3.20
C LYS A 69 28.65 5.55 1.99
N TYR A 70 28.94 4.25 1.84
CA TYR A 70 28.41 3.44 0.77
C TYR A 70 27.22 2.62 1.28
N PHE A 71 26.13 2.64 0.50
CA PHE A 71 24.92 1.92 0.80
C PHE A 71 24.45 1.18 -0.45
N ASP A 72 24.29 -0.11 -0.33
CA ASP A 72 23.75 -0.97 -1.38
C ASP A 72 22.73 -1.96 -0.83
N TYR A 73 22.04 -2.66 -1.71
CA TYR A 73 21.03 -3.62 -1.29
C TYR A 73 20.92 -4.81 -2.25
N THR A 74 20.49 -5.94 -1.70
CA THR A 74 20.09 -7.13 -2.44
C THR A 74 18.64 -7.47 -2.07
N VAL A 75 17.86 -7.89 -3.08
CA VAL A 75 16.46 -8.29 -2.91
C VAL A 75 16.32 -9.78 -3.10
N THR A 76 15.74 -10.45 -2.12
CA THR A 76 15.28 -11.83 -2.22
C THR A 76 13.75 -11.84 -2.34
N SER A 77 13.25 -12.32 -3.46
CA SER A 77 11.81 -12.46 -3.70
C SER A 77 11.23 -13.60 -2.86
N LEU A 78 10.09 -13.35 -2.24
CA LEU A 78 9.34 -14.34 -1.47
C LEU A 78 7.91 -14.45 -1.99
N GLN A 79 7.37 -15.65 -1.89
CA GLN A 79 5.96 -15.94 -2.09
C GLN A 79 5.31 -16.29 -0.75
N ILE A 80 4.15 -15.70 -0.49
CA ILE A 80 3.31 -16.04 0.66
C ILE A 80 2.29 -17.09 0.20
N ASN A 81 2.33 -18.27 0.79
CA ASN A 81 1.39 -19.36 0.52
C ASN A 81 0.03 -19.13 1.21
N ARG A 82 -0.96 -19.95 0.86
CA ARG A 82 -2.31 -19.86 1.44
C ARG A 82 -2.37 -20.22 2.92
N ASP A 83 -1.42 -20.99 3.39
CA ASP A 83 -1.24 -21.39 4.80
C ASP A 83 -0.33 -20.42 5.56
N TYR A 84 -0.03 -19.25 4.94
CA TYR A 84 0.83 -18.19 5.47
C TYR A 84 2.31 -18.57 5.63
N THR A 85 2.74 -19.69 5.07
CA THR A 85 4.18 -20.01 4.98
C THR A 85 4.83 -19.15 3.91
N LEU A 86 6.12 -18.89 4.09
CA LEU A 86 6.95 -18.12 3.16
C LEU A 86 7.91 -19.06 2.43
N GLU A 87 8.00 -18.89 1.13
CA GLU A 87 8.96 -19.60 0.29
C GLU A 87 9.77 -18.61 -0.55
N ILE A 88 11.01 -18.96 -0.83
CA ILE A 88 11.83 -18.19 -1.79
C ILE A 88 11.18 -18.37 -3.18
N ASP A 89 10.77 -17.26 -3.77
CA ASP A 89 10.23 -17.26 -5.13
C ASP A 89 11.38 -17.44 -6.12
N LYS A 90 11.39 -18.58 -6.82
CA LYS A 90 12.39 -18.86 -7.86
C LYS A 90 12.22 -17.95 -9.08
N ASN A 91 11.01 -17.40 -9.28
CA ASN A 91 10.73 -16.42 -10.35
C ASN A 91 10.82 -14.99 -9.82
N THR A 92 12.03 -14.51 -9.60
CA THR A 92 12.30 -13.16 -9.10
C THR A 92 11.89 -12.05 -10.09
N SER A 93 11.64 -12.37 -11.36
CA SER A 93 11.41 -11.39 -12.43
C SER A 93 10.32 -10.39 -12.08
N ARG A 94 9.20 -10.83 -11.50
CA ARG A 94 8.08 -9.97 -11.17
C ARG A 94 8.42 -8.97 -10.07
N VAL A 95 9.07 -9.43 -9.00
CA VAL A 95 9.48 -8.56 -7.90
C VAL A 95 10.51 -7.56 -8.40
N MET A 96 11.50 -8.01 -9.17
CA MET A 96 12.54 -7.14 -9.71
C MET A 96 11.99 -6.10 -10.70
N GLN A 97 10.97 -6.43 -11.50
CA GLN A 97 10.27 -5.43 -12.33
C GLN A 97 9.58 -4.35 -11.51
N ILE A 98 9.04 -4.69 -10.33
CA ILE A 98 8.43 -3.70 -9.44
C ILE A 98 9.51 -2.86 -8.76
N VAL A 99 10.53 -3.51 -8.19
CA VAL A 99 11.63 -2.87 -7.45
C VAL A 99 12.37 -1.86 -8.34
N ASN A 100 12.66 -2.24 -9.58
CA ASN A 100 13.40 -1.42 -10.54
C ASN A 100 12.52 -0.46 -11.37
N LYS A 101 11.23 -0.38 -11.05
CA LYS A 101 10.32 0.52 -11.77
C LYS A 101 10.73 1.98 -11.54
N PRO A 102 10.88 2.77 -12.61
CA PRO A 102 11.21 4.19 -12.46
C PRO A 102 10.20 4.93 -11.58
N ILE A 103 10.71 5.76 -10.70
CA ILE A 103 9.88 6.62 -9.85
C ILE A 103 9.36 7.75 -10.72
N ALA A 104 8.06 7.76 -10.94
CA ALA A 104 7.38 8.83 -11.66
C ALA A 104 6.55 9.65 -10.68
N VAL A 105 6.75 10.94 -10.67
CA VAL A 105 5.86 11.88 -9.98
C VAL A 105 4.62 12.05 -10.85
N ILE A 106 3.54 11.39 -10.47
CA ILE A 106 2.25 11.52 -11.17
C ILE A 106 1.56 12.79 -10.63
N PRO A 107 1.07 13.68 -11.51
CA PRO A 107 0.35 14.87 -11.08
C PRO A 107 -0.82 14.50 -10.14
N ASN A 108 -1.00 15.28 -9.07
CA ASN A 108 -2.01 15.03 -8.03
C ASN A 108 -3.42 14.80 -8.60
N SER A 109 -3.80 15.50 -9.67
CA SER A 109 -5.11 15.36 -10.29
C SER A 109 -5.34 13.97 -10.90
N VAL A 110 -4.33 13.40 -11.57
CA VAL A 110 -4.40 12.06 -12.17
C VAL A 110 -4.40 11.00 -11.09
N TYR A 111 -3.48 11.11 -10.12
CA TYR A 111 -3.40 10.21 -8.98
C TYR A 111 -4.72 10.17 -8.19
N TYR A 112 -5.32 11.34 -7.96
CA TYR A 112 -6.59 11.45 -7.22
C TYR A 112 -7.74 10.71 -7.92
N GLN A 113 -7.87 10.85 -9.23
CA GLN A 113 -8.91 10.16 -10.01
C GLN A 113 -8.74 8.64 -9.96
N ASP A 114 -7.51 8.15 -10.05
CA ASP A 114 -7.21 6.72 -9.97
C ASP A 114 -7.48 6.16 -8.57
N VAL A 115 -7.11 6.89 -7.51
CA VAL A 115 -7.42 6.50 -6.11
C VAL A 115 -8.92 6.43 -5.89
N LEU A 116 -9.69 7.41 -6.38
CA LEU A 116 -11.16 7.39 -6.27
C LEU A 116 -11.76 6.19 -7.01
N ARG A 117 -11.27 5.89 -8.21
CA ARG A 117 -11.72 4.76 -9.02
C ARG A 117 -11.46 3.42 -8.32
N LEU A 118 -10.24 3.22 -7.80
CA LEU A 118 -9.85 2.02 -7.07
C LEU A 118 -10.65 1.88 -5.76
N ARG A 119 -10.81 2.97 -5.01
CA ARG A 119 -11.62 3.01 -3.79
C ARG A 119 -13.06 2.59 -4.04
N ASN A 120 -13.67 3.10 -5.11
CA ASN A 120 -15.04 2.76 -5.46
C ASN A 120 -15.17 1.29 -5.90
N LYS A 121 -14.23 0.79 -6.71
CA LYS A 121 -14.17 -0.63 -7.10
C LYS A 121 -14.04 -1.55 -5.88
N TYR A 122 -13.16 -1.21 -4.94
CA TYR A 122 -12.99 -1.98 -3.70
C TYR A 122 -14.27 -1.97 -2.84
N ARG A 123 -14.91 -0.81 -2.66
CA ARG A 123 -16.17 -0.69 -1.90
C ARG A 123 -17.28 -1.56 -2.48
N VAL A 124 -17.45 -1.53 -3.81
CA VAL A 124 -18.44 -2.39 -4.50
C VAL A 124 -18.11 -3.86 -4.30
N SER A 125 -16.84 -4.25 -4.44
CA SER A 125 -16.41 -5.63 -4.22
C SER A 125 -16.72 -6.13 -2.81
N VAL A 126 -16.46 -5.32 -1.77
CA VAL A 126 -16.78 -5.68 -0.38
C VAL A 126 -18.29 -5.83 -0.18
N ILE A 127 -19.09 -4.90 -0.71
CA ILE A 127 -20.56 -4.98 -0.61
C ILE A 127 -21.08 -6.25 -1.30
N MET A 128 -20.60 -6.55 -2.49
CA MET A 128 -20.98 -7.75 -3.24
C MET A 128 -20.57 -9.03 -2.50
N HIS A 129 -19.37 -9.07 -1.91
CA HIS A 129 -18.92 -10.20 -1.10
C HIS A 129 -19.82 -10.43 0.12
N VAL A 130 -20.15 -9.36 0.85
CA VAL A 130 -21.06 -9.45 2.01
C VAL A 130 -22.45 -9.88 1.58
N ALA A 131 -22.97 -9.32 0.49
CA ALA A 131 -24.29 -9.69 -0.03
C ALA A 131 -24.36 -11.17 -0.47
N SER A 132 -23.35 -11.65 -1.21
CA SER A 132 -23.29 -13.04 -1.68
C SER A 132 -23.17 -14.07 -0.56
N ASN A 133 -22.59 -13.68 0.59
CA ASN A 133 -22.44 -14.55 1.75
C ASN A 133 -23.44 -14.25 2.88
N PHE A 134 -24.43 -13.39 2.64
CA PHE A 134 -25.37 -12.91 3.66
C PHE A 134 -26.01 -14.06 4.47
N PHE A 135 -26.44 -15.14 3.82
CA PHE A 135 -27.08 -16.27 4.49
C PHE A 135 -26.13 -17.12 5.34
N LYS A 136 -24.82 -16.96 5.16
CA LYS A 136 -23.80 -17.68 5.94
C LYS A 136 -23.50 -17.02 7.28
N TYR A 137 -23.90 -15.76 7.45
CA TYR A 137 -23.63 -15.02 8.69
C TYR A 137 -24.72 -15.29 9.74
N THR A 138 -24.31 -15.46 10.97
CA THR A 138 -25.20 -15.74 12.11
C THR A 138 -26.00 -14.51 12.54
N ASP A 139 -25.40 -13.32 12.49
CA ASP A 139 -26.04 -12.05 12.85
C ASP A 139 -26.36 -11.18 11.64
N LYS A 140 -27.54 -11.42 11.07
CA LYS A 140 -28.02 -10.67 9.89
C LYS A 140 -28.33 -9.21 10.19
N LEU A 141 -28.79 -8.90 11.41
CA LEU A 141 -29.09 -7.54 11.83
C LEU A 141 -27.83 -6.67 11.92
N MET A 142 -26.76 -7.23 12.45
CA MET A 142 -25.45 -6.54 12.49
C MET A 142 -24.96 -6.21 11.09
N ILE A 143 -25.09 -7.14 10.14
CA ILE A 143 -24.67 -6.94 8.76
C ILE A 143 -25.51 -5.87 8.08
N ILE A 144 -26.84 -5.90 8.24
CA ILE A 144 -27.75 -4.87 7.71
C ILE A 144 -27.37 -3.49 8.25
N ARG A 145 -27.17 -3.37 9.57
CA ARG A 145 -26.72 -2.13 10.22
C ARG A 145 -25.36 -1.66 9.66
N TRP A 146 -24.41 -2.58 9.46
CA TRP A 146 -23.11 -2.27 8.89
C TRP A 146 -23.22 -1.76 7.44
N ILE A 147 -24.03 -2.42 6.59
CA ILE A 147 -24.29 -2.00 5.21
C ILE A 147 -24.90 -0.60 5.19
N ILE A 148 -25.93 -0.34 6.00
CA ILE A 148 -26.62 0.95 6.07
C ILE A 148 -25.64 2.05 6.52
N ARG A 149 -24.88 1.82 7.59
CA ARG A 149 -23.84 2.78 8.06
C ARG A 149 -22.82 3.09 6.97
N ARG A 150 -22.37 2.05 6.26
CA ARG A 150 -21.39 2.20 5.18
C ARG A 150 -21.96 2.99 4.01
N PHE A 151 -23.22 2.75 3.66
CA PHE A 151 -23.93 3.49 2.61
C PHE A 151 -24.09 4.97 2.97
N ILE A 152 -24.51 5.27 4.21
CA ILE A 152 -24.63 6.64 4.70
C ILE A 152 -23.29 7.38 4.65
N LEU A 153 -22.19 6.73 5.09
CA LEU A 153 -20.85 7.30 5.02
C LEU A 153 -20.41 7.59 3.59
N VAL A 154 -20.72 6.70 2.65
CA VAL A 154 -20.42 6.90 1.23
C VAL A 154 -21.18 8.10 0.67
N MET A 155 -22.46 8.24 1.01
CA MET A 155 -23.27 9.37 0.56
C MET A 155 -22.83 10.69 1.18
N LYS A 156 -22.50 10.69 2.48
CA LYS A 156 -22.00 11.89 3.18
C LYS A 156 -20.66 12.36 2.61
N ASN A 157 -19.74 11.44 2.32
CA ASN A 157 -18.46 11.77 1.71
C ASN A 157 -18.63 12.30 0.26
N ARG A 158 -19.56 11.75 -0.51
CA ARG A 158 -19.88 12.27 -1.86
C ARG A 158 -20.34 13.73 -1.84
N ASN A 159 -21.12 14.11 -0.83
CA ASN A 159 -21.58 15.50 -0.68
C ASN A 159 -20.44 16.43 -0.24
N ASN A 160 -19.58 15.99 0.69
CA ASN A 160 -18.41 16.77 1.10
C ASN A 160 -17.38 16.93 -0.03
N GLU A 161 -17.11 15.88 -0.80
CA GLU A 161 -16.21 15.94 -1.95
C GLU A 161 -16.69 16.88 -3.07
N ARG A 162 -18.02 17.07 -3.20
CA ARG A 162 -18.60 18.06 -4.12
C ARG A 162 -18.48 19.48 -3.63
N ASN A 163 -18.52 19.68 -2.31
CA ASN A 163 -18.58 21.01 -1.70
C ASN A 163 -17.20 21.56 -1.30
N ASN A 164 -16.19 20.71 -1.14
CA ASN A 164 -14.84 21.14 -0.75
C ASN A 164 -13.75 20.16 -1.24
N PRO A 165 -13.24 20.32 -2.48
CA PRO A 165 -12.22 19.43 -3.05
C PRO A 165 -10.87 19.47 -2.29
N SER A 166 -10.61 20.53 -1.52
CA SER A 166 -9.35 20.72 -0.78
C SER A 166 -9.26 19.91 0.51
N ASP A 167 -10.39 19.50 1.11
CA ASP A 167 -10.40 18.77 2.41
C ASP A 167 -10.05 17.28 2.29
N VAL A 168 -9.86 16.78 1.08
CA VAL A 168 -9.53 15.37 0.82
C VAL A 168 -8.10 15.02 1.27
N TYR A 169 -7.26 15.99 1.56
CA TYR A 169 -5.86 15.80 1.94
C TYR A 169 -5.60 15.64 3.44
N LEU A 170 -6.61 15.88 4.27
CA LEU A 170 -6.48 15.71 5.72
C LEU A 170 -7.09 14.37 6.15
N TRP A 171 -6.29 13.30 6.06
CA TRP A 171 -6.47 12.19 6.99
C TRP A 171 -6.21 12.74 8.40
N LYS A 172 -7.25 13.15 9.07
CA LYS A 172 -7.16 13.37 10.51
C LYS A 172 -6.82 12.02 11.15
N SER A 173 -5.55 11.86 11.51
CA SER A 173 -5.14 10.95 12.56
C SER A 173 -5.92 11.36 13.81
N GLY A 174 -6.94 10.60 14.15
CA GLY A 174 -7.73 10.91 15.32
C GLY A 174 -8.86 9.93 15.51
N SER A 175 -8.67 9.11 16.52
CA SER A 175 -9.59 8.21 17.22
C SER A 175 -9.79 6.82 16.63
N LEU A 176 -9.09 5.92 17.24
CA LEU A 176 -9.45 4.53 17.55
C LEU A 176 -10.91 4.39 18.00
#